data_30d386ae1a9a5831e61cb44fdd531e62
#
_entry.id   30d386ae1a9a5831e61cb44fdd531e62
#
_cell.length_a   1.000
_cell.length_b   1.000
_cell.length_c   1.000
_cell.angle_alpha   90.00
_cell.angle_beta   90.00
_cell.angle_gamma   90.00
#
_symmetry.space_group_name_H-M   'P 1'
#
loop_
_entity.id
_entity.type
_entity.pdbx_description
1 polymer ?
#
loop_
_entity_poly.entity_id
_entity_poly.type
_entity_poly.pdbx_seq_one_letter_code
_entity_poly.pdbx_strand_id
1 'polypeptide(L)'
;MNSVPNFHHCLPGILANATLAIATFSTFATGDELLFKLSGDAEVPPIATTASGTGAIAINPDMTVSGKVTTSGXAATMAHIHVDKPGANGAVVVTLAKSGDNVWLVPDGTRLSEAAYQSYKAGELYVNVHSAEHKAGEIRGQLNPSKASAY
;
A
#
# COMPACT_ATOMS: atom_id res chain seq x y z
N MET A 1 -28.89 58.01 68.15
CA MET A 1 -27.90 56.93 68.34
C MET A 1 -28.42 55.70 67.62
N ASN A 2 -28.15 55.57 66.34
CA ASN A 2 -28.62 54.43 65.57
C ASN A 2 -27.42 53.69 64.95
N SER A 3 -27.21 52.49 65.44
CA SER A 3 -26.16 51.57 64.99
C SER A 3 -26.67 50.85 63.79
N VAL A 4 -25.91 50.85 62.69
CA VAL A 4 -26.18 50.12 61.43
C VAL A 4 -25.33 48.83 61.39
N PRO A 5 -25.91 47.67 61.17
CA PRO A 5 -25.11 46.45 61.08
C PRO A 5 -24.52 46.29 59.72
N ASN A 6 -23.22 45.94 59.68
CA ASN A 6 -22.48 45.67 58.47
C ASN A 6 -22.75 44.23 57.98
N PHE A 7 -23.31 44.11 56.78
CA PHE A 7 -23.49 42.80 56.10
C PHE A 7 -22.27 42.50 55.26
N HIS A 8 -21.49 41.49 55.63
CA HIS A 8 -20.42 40.94 54.81
C HIS A 8 -21.01 39.91 53.83
N HIS A 9 -21.01 40.25 52.57
CA HIS A 9 -21.42 39.32 51.52
C HIS A 9 -20.22 38.42 51.18
N CYS A 10 -20.32 37.14 51.54
CA CYS A 10 -19.36 36.11 51.11
C CYS A 10 -19.79 35.64 49.72
N LEU A 11 -18.97 35.90 48.70
CA LEU A 11 -19.18 35.37 47.37
C LEU A 11 -18.58 33.95 47.27
N PRO A 12 -19.36 32.95 46.83
CA PRO A 12 -18.80 31.62 46.61
C PRO A 12 -17.93 31.62 45.36
N GLY A 13 -16.68 31.24 45.54
CA GLY A 13 -15.74 31.08 44.41
C GLY A 13 -16.10 29.88 43.57
N ILE A 14 -16.39 30.10 42.30
CA ILE A 14 -16.64 29.03 41.32
C ILE A 14 -15.29 28.49 40.88
N LEU A 15 -14.95 27.30 41.34
CA LEU A 15 -13.78 26.55 40.83
C LEU A 15 -14.17 25.96 39.49
N ALA A 16 -13.70 26.57 38.41
CA ALA A 16 -13.87 26.02 37.07
C ALA A 16 -12.85 24.91 36.88
N ASN A 17 -13.30 23.66 36.91
CA ASN A 17 -12.49 22.51 36.52
C ASN A 17 -12.36 22.50 34.99
N ALA A 18 -11.19 22.92 34.48
CA ALA A 18 -10.87 22.80 33.07
C ALA A 18 -10.36 21.38 32.79
N THR A 19 -11.23 20.53 32.25
CA THR A 19 -10.84 19.20 31.79
C THR A 19 -10.09 19.36 30.45
N LEU A 20 -8.79 19.13 30.50
CA LEU A 20 -7.95 19.11 29.28
C LEU A 20 -8.20 17.79 28.56
N ALA A 21 -8.94 17.83 27.46
CA ALA A 21 -9.15 16.66 26.60
C ALA A 21 -7.89 16.46 25.76
N ILE A 22 -7.12 15.42 26.07
CA ILE A 22 -5.95 15.02 25.28
C ILE A 22 -6.48 14.22 24.10
N ALA A 23 -6.49 14.82 22.92
CA ALA A 23 -6.81 14.12 21.68
C ALA A 23 -5.59 13.26 21.29
N THR A 24 -5.71 11.97 21.46
CA THR A 24 -4.68 11.03 20.98
C THR A 24 -4.84 10.87 19.47
N PHE A 25 -3.95 11.49 18.72
CA PHE A 25 -3.86 11.25 17.27
C PHE A 25 -3.17 9.91 17.08
N SER A 26 -3.93 8.91 16.65
CA SER A 26 -3.35 7.64 16.19
C SER A 26 -2.71 7.90 14.84
N THR A 27 -1.38 7.93 14.81
CA THR A 27 -0.64 7.95 13.55
C THR A 27 -0.66 6.53 13.00
N PHE A 28 -1.43 6.33 11.95
CA PHE A 28 -1.34 5.08 11.19
C PHE A 28 0.01 5.07 10.47
N ALA A 29 0.81 4.07 10.75
CA ALA A 29 2.03 3.88 10.00
C ALA A 29 1.65 3.54 8.56
N THR A 30 1.98 4.41 7.63
CA THR A 30 1.81 4.13 6.21
C THR A 30 3.02 3.32 5.76
N GLY A 31 2.78 2.28 5.00
CA GLY A 31 3.86 1.53 4.37
C GLY A 31 4.55 2.39 3.32
N ASP A 32 5.82 2.16 3.12
CA ASP A 32 6.57 2.84 2.06
C ASP A 32 6.03 2.41 0.70
N GLU A 33 5.89 3.37 -0.20
CA GLU A 33 5.49 3.08 -1.58
C GLU A 33 6.68 2.48 -2.33
N LEU A 34 6.49 1.28 -2.84
CA LEU A 34 7.49 0.57 -3.63
C LEU A 34 7.37 1.01 -5.08
N LEU A 35 8.42 1.64 -5.61
CA LEU A 35 8.52 1.98 -7.01
C LEU A 35 9.36 0.90 -7.71
N PHE A 36 8.86 0.33 -8.79
CA PHE A 36 9.54 -0.76 -9.48
C PHE A 36 9.26 -0.72 -10.98
N LYS A 37 10.14 -1.39 -11.72
CA LYS A 37 9.98 -1.56 -13.17
C LYS A 37 9.60 -3.01 -13.49
N LEU A 38 8.88 -3.18 -14.60
CA LEU A 38 8.53 -4.50 -15.14
C LEU A 38 9.17 -4.63 -16.51
N SER A 39 9.76 -5.80 -16.77
CA SER A 39 10.37 -6.11 -18.08
C SER A 39 10.22 -7.59 -18.40
N GLY A 40 10.38 -7.94 -19.66
CA GLY A 40 10.40 -9.34 -20.10
C GLY A 40 11.60 -10.11 -19.58
N ASP A 41 12.74 -9.42 -19.43
CA ASP A 41 13.96 -10.05 -18.89
C ASP A 41 13.78 -10.58 -17.46
N ALA A 42 12.84 -10.00 -16.71
CA ALA A 42 12.56 -10.43 -15.34
C ALA A 42 11.59 -11.62 -15.26
N GLU A 43 10.98 -12.01 -16.37
CA GLU A 43 10.11 -13.19 -16.44
C GLU A 43 10.88 -14.49 -16.25
N VAL A 44 10.14 -15.55 -15.91
CA VAL A 44 10.72 -16.88 -15.70
C VAL A 44 9.91 -17.89 -16.54
N PRO A 45 10.46 -18.37 -17.66
CA PRO A 45 11.73 -17.96 -18.28
C PRO A 45 11.65 -16.56 -18.88
N PRO A 46 12.78 -15.88 -19.13
CA PRO A 46 12.76 -14.54 -19.71
C PRO A 46 12.04 -14.49 -21.08
N ILE A 47 11.34 -13.40 -21.31
CA ILE A 47 10.58 -13.15 -22.52
C ILE A 47 11.23 -12.01 -23.31
N ALA A 48 11.54 -12.26 -24.58
CA ALA A 48 12.03 -11.22 -25.49
C ALA A 48 10.84 -10.38 -25.95
N THR A 49 10.68 -9.20 -25.40
CA THR A 49 9.56 -8.30 -25.71
C THR A 49 10.04 -6.85 -25.62
N THR A 50 9.34 -5.95 -26.34
CA THR A 50 9.50 -4.50 -26.16
C THR A 50 8.55 -3.94 -25.12
N ALA A 51 7.68 -4.79 -24.56
CA ALA A 51 6.76 -4.40 -23.49
C ALA A 51 7.53 -4.00 -22.24
N SER A 52 7.00 -3.04 -21.52
CA SER A 52 7.58 -2.56 -20.26
C SER A 52 6.48 -2.04 -19.34
N GLY A 53 6.84 -1.84 -18.09
CA GLY A 53 5.90 -1.26 -17.13
C GLY A 53 6.60 -0.60 -15.97
N THR A 54 5.84 0.20 -15.24
CA THR A 54 6.25 0.77 -13.95
C THR A 54 5.13 0.56 -12.95
N GLY A 55 5.49 0.32 -11.71
CA GLY A 55 4.52 0.15 -10.63
C GLY A 55 4.84 1.02 -9.44
N ALA A 56 3.77 1.42 -8.75
CA ALA A 56 3.82 2.09 -7.46
C ALA A 56 2.81 1.36 -6.56
N ILE A 57 3.31 0.52 -5.65
CA ILE A 57 2.50 -0.32 -4.76
C ILE A 57 2.90 -0.02 -3.32
N ALA A 58 1.92 0.25 -2.47
CA ALA A 58 2.11 0.37 -1.02
C ALA A 58 1.52 -0.86 -0.34
N ILE A 59 2.30 -1.47 0.55
CA ILE A 59 1.86 -2.58 1.41
C ILE A 59 2.09 -2.14 2.85
N ASN A 60 1.01 -1.92 3.57
CA ASN A 60 1.02 -1.31 4.90
C ASN A 60 1.23 -2.35 6.00
N PRO A 61 1.68 -1.92 7.21
CA PRO A 61 1.83 -2.86 8.34
C PRO A 61 0.55 -3.57 8.76
N ASP A 62 -0.62 -3.01 8.44
CA ASP A 62 -1.91 -3.65 8.67
C ASP A 62 -2.29 -4.61 7.53
N MET A 63 -1.35 -4.88 6.62
CA MET A 63 -1.49 -5.79 5.46
C MET A 63 -2.42 -5.26 4.35
N THR A 64 -2.90 -4.02 4.43
CA THR A 64 -3.64 -3.43 3.32
C THR A 64 -2.70 -3.13 2.15
N VAL A 65 -3.22 -3.27 0.94
CA VAL A 65 -2.46 -3.05 -0.30
C VAL A 65 -3.17 -2.00 -1.14
N SER A 66 -2.41 -1.09 -1.72
CA SER A 66 -2.93 -0.10 -2.65
C SER A 66 -1.89 0.19 -3.73
N GLY A 67 -2.31 0.84 -4.80
CA GLY A 67 -1.37 1.27 -5.82
C GLY A 67 -1.79 0.91 -7.24
N LYS A 68 -0.86 1.11 -8.14
CA LYS A 68 -1.14 0.94 -9.58
C LYS A 68 0.09 0.45 -10.34
N VAL A 69 -0.19 -0.12 -11.50
CA VAL A 69 0.82 -0.51 -12.49
C VAL A 69 0.42 0.13 -13.82
N THR A 70 1.39 0.71 -14.52
CA THR A 70 1.20 1.26 -15.86
C THR A 70 2.06 0.47 -16.83
N THR A 71 1.48 0.07 -17.96
CA THR A 71 2.18 -0.75 -18.96
C THR A 71 2.32 0.01 -20.28
N SER A 72 3.26 -0.43 -21.10
CA SER A 72 3.51 0.12 -22.43
C SER A 72 4.02 -1.00 -23.35
N GLY A 73 3.66 -0.92 -24.64
CA GLY A 73 4.10 -1.93 -25.60
C GLY A 73 3.43 -3.30 -25.52
N UNK A 74 2.44 -3.59 -24.69
CA UNK A 74 1.76 -4.71 -24.51
C UNK A 74 0.36 -4.45 -24.67
N ALA A 75 -0.34 -5.33 -25.33
CA ALA A 75 -1.83 -5.35 -25.18
C ALA A 75 -2.18 -6.22 -23.96
N ALA A 76 -2.00 -5.66 -22.79
CA ALA A 76 -2.15 -6.38 -21.54
C ALA A 76 -3.60 -6.84 -21.31
N THR A 77 -3.77 -8.11 -20.93
CA THR A 77 -5.08 -8.74 -20.71
C THR A 77 -5.36 -8.97 -19.21
N MET A 78 -4.33 -9.18 -18.40
CA MET A 78 -4.45 -9.43 -16.96
C MET A 78 -3.18 -8.92 -16.26
N ALA A 79 -3.31 -8.60 -14.99
CA ALA A 79 -2.17 -8.26 -14.13
C ALA A 79 -2.41 -8.77 -12.71
N HIS A 80 -1.38 -9.31 -12.09
CA HIS A 80 -1.49 -9.94 -10.76
C HIS A 80 -0.28 -9.60 -9.89
N ILE A 81 -0.49 -9.67 -8.57
CA ILE A 81 0.62 -9.86 -7.63
C ILE A 81 0.67 -11.35 -7.29
N HIS A 82 1.85 -11.91 -7.38
CA HIS A 82 2.13 -13.32 -7.09
C HIS A 82 3.08 -13.45 -5.91
N VAL A 83 3.14 -14.65 -5.33
CA VAL A 83 4.08 -14.97 -4.27
C VAL A 83 5.09 -16.02 -4.77
N ASP A 84 6.32 -15.63 -4.89
CA ASP A 84 7.52 -16.49 -4.92
C ASP A 84 8.77 -15.61 -4.93
N LYS A 85 9.89 -16.25 -4.64
CA LYS A 85 11.22 -15.61 -4.66
C LYS A 85 11.63 -15.26 -6.09
N PRO A 86 12.58 -14.33 -6.26
CA PRO A 86 13.12 -14.05 -7.59
C PRO A 86 13.59 -15.31 -8.30
N GLY A 87 13.24 -15.44 -9.58
CA GLY A 87 13.61 -16.60 -10.38
C GLY A 87 12.68 -17.81 -10.28
N ALA A 88 11.55 -17.67 -9.58
CA ALA A 88 10.55 -18.72 -9.47
C ALA A 88 9.14 -18.19 -9.78
N ASN A 89 8.23 -19.07 -10.17
CA ASN A 89 6.84 -18.73 -10.48
C ASN A 89 5.92 -19.31 -9.41
N GLY A 90 5.08 -18.46 -8.83
CA GLY A 90 4.21 -18.85 -7.75
C GLY A 90 2.74 -18.45 -7.92
N ALA A 91 1.98 -18.66 -6.87
CA ALA A 91 0.53 -18.46 -6.89
C ALA A 91 0.13 -16.98 -6.91
N VAL A 92 -1.02 -16.69 -7.49
CA VAL A 92 -1.63 -15.33 -7.44
C VAL A 92 -2.10 -15.05 -6.01
N VAL A 93 -1.76 -13.89 -5.48
CA VAL A 93 -2.27 -13.40 -4.19
C VAL A 93 -3.18 -12.18 -4.34
N VAL A 94 -3.00 -11.38 -5.41
CA VAL A 94 -3.90 -10.26 -5.72
C VAL A 94 -4.11 -10.18 -7.23
N THR A 95 -5.37 -10.05 -7.66
CA THR A 95 -5.70 -9.73 -9.05
C THR A 95 -5.90 -8.23 -9.16
N LEU A 96 -5.21 -7.58 -10.09
CA LEU A 96 -5.35 -6.15 -10.34
C LEU A 96 -6.51 -5.88 -11.29
N ALA A 97 -7.20 -4.78 -11.07
CA ALA A 97 -8.35 -4.37 -11.90
C ALA A 97 -7.88 -3.46 -13.03
N LYS A 98 -8.32 -3.74 -14.25
CA LYS A 98 -8.03 -2.86 -15.38
C LYS A 98 -8.81 -1.55 -15.26
N SER A 99 -8.11 -0.41 -15.32
CA SER A 99 -8.71 0.92 -15.16
C SER A 99 -8.51 1.81 -16.40
N GLY A 100 -8.10 1.22 -17.50
CA GLY A 100 -7.80 1.90 -18.75
C GLY A 100 -6.97 0.98 -19.63
N ASP A 101 -6.58 1.43 -20.79
CA ASP A 101 -5.86 0.55 -21.73
C ASP A 101 -4.54 0.05 -21.16
N ASN A 102 -3.86 0.89 -20.38
CA ASN A 102 -2.51 0.59 -19.90
C ASN A 102 -2.37 0.77 -18.38
N VAL A 103 -3.50 0.85 -17.63
CA VAL A 103 -3.46 1.11 -16.18
C VAL A 103 -4.19 -0.01 -15.43
N TRP A 104 -3.53 -0.53 -14.41
CA TRP A 104 -4.01 -1.61 -13.55
C TRP A 104 -3.96 -1.13 -12.10
N LEU A 105 -5.08 -1.24 -11.39
CA LEU A 105 -5.20 -0.77 -10.01
C LEU A 105 -5.35 -1.95 -9.06
N VAL A 106 -4.76 -1.81 -7.88
CA VAL A 106 -5.10 -2.71 -6.77
C VAL A 106 -6.54 -2.37 -6.36
N PRO A 107 -7.45 -3.36 -6.32
CA PRO A 107 -8.83 -3.07 -5.89
C PRO A 107 -8.90 -2.51 -4.48
N ASP A 108 -9.84 -1.59 -4.24
CA ASP A 108 -10.03 -1.00 -2.92
C ASP A 108 -10.34 -2.09 -1.89
N GLY A 109 -9.78 -1.96 -0.69
CA GLY A 109 -9.99 -2.90 0.40
C GLY A 109 -9.14 -4.16 0.32
N THR A 110 -8.21 -4.25 -0.65
CA THR A 110 -7.31 -5.41 -0.78
C THR A 110 -6.43 -5.56 0.47
N ARG A 111 -6.34 -6.79 0.98
CA ARG A 111 -5.47 -7.14 2.10
C ARG A 111 -4.73 -8.45 1.79
N LEU A 112 -3.46 -8.50 2.15
CA LEU A 112 -2.71 -9.76 2.10
C LEU A 112 -3.10 -10.66 3.27
N SER A 113 -2.95 -11.96 3.08
CA SER A 113 -2.92 -12.89 4.21
C SER A 113 -1.64 -12.68 5.02
N GLU A 114 -1.62 -13.14 6.26
CA GLU A 114 -0.40 -13.10 7.09
C GLU A 114 0.77 -13.77 6.37
N ALA A 115 0.56 -14.92 5.76
CA ALA A 115 1.60 -15.64 5.02
C ALA A 115 2.15 -14.81 3.86
N ALA A 116 1.26 -14.20 3.06
CA ALA A 116 1.69 -13.36 1.93
C ALA A 116 2.43 -12.10 2.41
N TYR A 117 2.03 -11.55 3.57
CA TYR A 117 2.72 -10.39 4.14
C TYR A 117 4.13 -10.76 4.61
N GLN A 118 4.31 -11.96 5.19
CA GLN A 118 5.66 -12.42 5.55
C GLN A 118 6.52 -12.62 4.30
N SER A 119 5.94 -13.19 3.23
CA SER A 119 6.63 -13.30 1.94
C SER A 119 6.99 -11.92 1.37
N TYR A 120 6.10 -10.92 1.50
CA TYR A 120 6.42 -9.53 1.11
C TYR A 120 7.66 -9.03 1.84
N LYS A 121 7.72 -9.21 3.17
CA LYS A 121 8.87 -8.76 3.97
C LYS A 121 10.17 -9.46 3.57
N ALA A 122 10.07 -10.67 3.05
CA ALA A 122 11.21 -11.43 2.53
C ALA A 122 11.60 -11.04 1.09
N GLY A 123 10.83 -10.14 0.44
CA GLY A 123 11.05 -9.75 -0.95
C GLY A 123 10.56 -10.80 -1.96
N GLU A 124 9.60 -11.62 -1.54
CA GLU A 124 9.09 -12.75 -2.33
C GLU A 124 7.71 -12.49 -2.95
N LEU A 125 7.37 -11.22 -3.21
CA LEU A 125 6.20 -10.89 -4.02
C LEU A 125 6.67 -10.25 -5.34
N TYR A 126 5.93 -10.48 -6.40
CA TYR A 126 6.21 -9.85 -7.69
C TYR A 126 4.91 -9.52 -8.42
N VAL A 127 4.97 -8.51 -9.28
CA VAL A 127 3.89 -8.19 -10.20
C VAL A 127 4.21 -8.84 -11.54
N ASN A 128 3.19 -9.42 -12.14
CA ASN A 128 3.26 -10.06 -13.45
C ASN A 128 2.10 -9.54 -14.31
N VAL A 129 2.40 -9.16 -15.55
CA VAL A 129 1.39 -8.69 -16.51
C VAL A 129 1.39 -9.61 -17.71
N HIS A 130 0.21 -10.02 -18.11
CA HIS A 130 -0.02 -11.02 -19.16
C HIS A 130 -0.59 -10.39 -20.43
N SER A 131 -0.35 -11.00 -21.56
CA SER A 131 -0.97 -10.66 -22.82
C SER A 131 -1.56 -11.92 -23.48
N ALA A 132 -2.25 -11.74 -24.61
CA ALA A 132 -2.79 -12.87 -25.35
C ALA A 132 -1.66 -13.78 -25.88
N GLU A 133 -0.52 -13.19 -26.23
CA GLU A 133 0.63 -13.91 -26.76
C GLU A 133 1.46 -14.57 -25.65
N HIS A 134 1.48 -13.97 -24.48
CA HIS A 134 2.26 -14.45 -23.32
C HIS A 134 1.32 -14.66 -22.12
N LYS A 135 0.54 -15.74 -22.18
CA LYS A 135 -0.48 -16.04 -21.17
C LYS A 135 0.12 -16.36 -19.79
N ALA A 136 1.36 -16.83 -19.74
CA ALA A 136 2.04 -17.12 -18.47
C ALA A 136 2.65 -15.86 -17.84
N GLY A 137 2.81 -14.79 -18.64
CA GLY A 137 3.39 -13.52 -18.23
C GLY A 137 4.24 -12.96 -19.35
N GLU A 138 4.18 -11.66 -19.59
CA GLU A 138 4.99 -10.98 -20.57
C GLU A 138 6.03 -10.07 -19.93
N ILE A 139 5.65 -9.37 -18.85
CA ILE A 139 6.57 -8.52 -18.09
C ILE A 139 6.38 -8.73 -16.60
N ARG A 140 7.46 -8.71 -15.84
CA ARG A 140 7.49 -8.98 -14.40
C ARG A 140 8.35 -7.94 -13.67
N GLY A 141 7.97 -7.63 -12.42
CA GLY A 141 8.78 -6.79 -11.53
C GLY A 141 8.67 -7.26 -10.09
N GLN A 142 9.81 -7.49 -9.43
CA GLN A 142 9.84 -7.94 -8.04
C GLN A 142 9.53 -6.77 -7.09
N LEU A 143 8.71 -7.02 -6.08
CA LEU A 143 8.40 -6.06 -5.02
C LEU A 143 9.43 -6.23 -3.91
N ASN A 144 10.36 -5.30 -3.83
CA ASN A 144 11.49 -5.40 -2.90
C ASN A 144 11.40 -4.32 -1.83
N PRO A 145 10.97 -4.65 -0.60
CA PRO A 145 10.81 -3.65 0.46
C PRO A 145 12.13 -2.98 0.87
N SER A 146 13.27 -3.65 0.68
CA SER A 146 14.57 -3.05 1.03
C SER A 146 14.98 -1.89 0.11
N LYS A 147 14.28 -1.72 -1.03
CA LYS A 147 14.54 -0.61 -1.96
C LYS A 147 13.58 0.57 -1.79
N ALA A 148 12.64 0.49 -0.86
CA ALA A 148 11.63 1.54 -0.67
C ALA A 148 12.22 2.86 -0.18
N SER A 149 13.35 2.82 0.50
CA SER A 149 13.99 4.00 1.12
C SER A 149 15.13 4.60 0.29
N ALA A 150 15.27 4.23 -0.98
CA ALA A 150 16.45 4.61 -1.77
C ALA A 150 16.30 5.91 -2.60
N TYR A 151 15.21 6.70 -2.34
CA TYR A 151 14.95 7.93 -3.10
C TYR A 151 14.56 9.10 -2.21
#